data_cabceaba5376bb9a7f597d896ca5f5e7
#
_entry.id   cabceaba5376bb9a7f597d896ca5f5e7
#
_cell.length_a   1.000
_cell.length_b   1.000
_cell.length_c   1.000
_cell.angle_alpha   90.00
_cell.angle_beta   90.00
_cell.angle_gamma   90.00
#
_symmetry.space_group_name_H-M   'P 1'
#
loop_
_entity.id
_entity.type
_entity.pdbx_description
1 polymer ?
#
loop_
_entity_poly.entity_id
_entity_poly.type
_entity_poly.pdbx_seq_one_letter_code
_entity_poly.pdbx_strand_id
1 'polypeptide(L)'
;MMRPVGRAARRPPLSCIGRQARQARSGYSGAASPRGIGNWMPANADFNQLLGMDSGRMRARVRDLVRNFPPFARAVNAMVAFTVGSGARFQSLATLPDGSPDIPTRKRIEDRFRAWMEHADVAGRLHFYEIQQLCKRQECECGEYLLRFARPRDRRRGLLGLQLYEPENLSSWRIEGQEPDSDIWQCIEYDIWTGEPLAYHFQTVFGWERQLRTWREPAFNVLHGFQTLRPGQLRGVTPFAPAILMARDMDDYTTA
;
A
#
# COMPACT_ATOMS: atom_id res chain seq x y z
N MET A 1 -53.90 -51.22 66.37
CA MET A 1 -52.68 -50.86 65.70
C MET A 1 -52.95 -50.53 64.23
N MET A 2 -53.21 -49.27 63.96
CA MET A 2 -53.53 -48.76 62.60
C MET A 2 -52.30 -48.12 61.98
N ARG A 3 -51.90 -48.57 60.77
CA ARG A 3 -50.84 -47.96 59.97
C ARG A 3 -51.35 -46.70 59.26
N PRO A 4 -50.63 -45.64 59.22
CA PRO A 4 -51.00 -44.46 58.47
C PRO A 4 -50.82 -44.63 56.97
N VAL A 5 -51.76 -44.22 56.19
CA VAL A 5 -51.84 -44.20 54.72
C VAL A 5 -50.86 -43.12 54.19
N GLY A 6 -49.98 -43.51 53.31
CA GLY A 6 -49.02 -42.62 52.68
C GLY A 6 -49.70 -41.57 51.77
N ARG A 7 -49.31 -40.29 51.95
CA ARG A 7 -49.73 -39.18 51.09
C ARG A 7 -48.98 -39.33 49.75
N ALA A 8 -49.72 -39.48 48.66
CA ALA A 8 -49.22 -39.40 47.32
C ALA A 8 -48.60 -38.02 47.03
N ALA A 9 -47.36 -37.98 46.63
CA ALA A 9 -46.65 -36.78 46.19
C ALA A 9 -47.31 -36.23 44.92
N ARG A 10 -47.86 -35.02 44.99
CA ARG A 10 -48.40 -34.29 43.83
C ARG A 10 -47.21 -33.93 42.89
N ARG A 11 -47.27 -34.40 41.63
CA ARG A 11 -46.38 -33.96 40.56
C ARG A 11 -46.64 -32.46 40.32
N PRO A 12 -45.58 -31.65 40.17
CA PRO A 12 -45.73 -30.23 39.81
C PRO A 12 -46.31 -30.12 38.41
N PRO A 13 -47.06 -29.04 38.11
CA PRO A 13 -47.67 -28.83 36.82
C PRO A 13 -46.62 -28.57 35.73
N LEU A 14 -46.82 -29.18 34.55
CA LEU A 14 -45.98 -29.08 33.35
C LEU A 14 -46.01 -27.70 32.63
N SER A 15 -46.28 -26.62 33.34
CA SER A 15 -46.43 -25.26 32.75
C SER A 15 -45.15 -24.42 32.73
N CYS A 16 -43.97 -25.01 32.94
CA CYS A 16 -42.68 -24.27 32.86
C CYS A 16 -41.79 -24.68 31.67
N ILE A 17 -42.40 -25.31 30.65
CA ILE A 17 -41.69 -25.55 29.39
C ILE A 17 -42.02 -24.37 28.46
N GLY A 18 -41.21 -23.31 28.51
CA GLY A 18 -41.41 -22.18 27.61
C GLY A 18 -40.62 -20.92 27.87
N ARG A 19 -39.70 -20.92 28.83
CA ARG A 19 -38.63 -19.90 28.80
C ARG A 19 -37.50 -20.46 27.96
N GLN A 20 -37.54 -20.19 26.64
CA GLN A 20 -36.33 -20.19 25.86
C GLN A 20 -35.35 -19.32 26.63
N ALA A 21 -34.30 -19.96 27.16
CA ALA A 21 -33.14 -19.25 27.71
C ALA A 21 -32.70 -18.27 26.62
N ARG A 22 -32.92 -16.95 26.86
CA ARG A 22 -32.21 -15.95 26.09
C ARG A 22 -30.75 -16.31 26.24
N GLN A 23 -30.17 -16.89 25.19
CA GLN A 23 -28.71 -17.09 25.13
C GLN A 23 -28.12 -15.73 25.52
N ALA A 24 -27.40 -15.72 26.64
CA ALA A 24 -26.68 -14.55 27.08
C ALA A 24 -25.82 -14.11 25.87
N ARG A 25 -26.12 -12.95 25.32
CA ARG A 25 -25.28 -12.37 24.28
C ARG A 25 -23.94 -12.07 24.93
N SER A 26 -23.02 -13.02 24.89
CA SER A 26 -21.66 -12.81 25.31
C SER A 26 -20.92 -12.23 24.11
N GLY A 27 -20.48 -10.99 24.20
CA GLY A 27 -19.64 -10.35 23.19
C GLY A 27 -20.34 -9.30 22.33
N TYR A 28 -19.60 -8.84 21.35
CA TYR A 28 -20.05 -7.81 20.41
C TYR A 28 -21.04 -8.40 19.40
N SER A 29 -22.10 -7.66 19.09
CA SER A 29 -23.11 -8.07 18.09
C SER A 29 -22.52 -8.28 16.70
N GLY A 30 -21.41 -7.59 16.36
CA GLY A 30 -20.67 -7.77 15.11
C GLY A 30 -19.99 -9.13 14.96
N ALA A 31 -19.78 -9.86 16.06
CA ALA A 31 -19.24 -11.22 16.03
C ALA A 31 -20.32 -12.30 15.92
N ALA A 32 -21.60 -11.91 16.01
CA ALA A 32 -22.72 -12.85 15.88
C ALA A 32 -22.92 -13.24 14.41
N SER A 33 -23.38 -14.47 14.16
CA SER A 33 -23.76 -14.96 12.83
C SER A 33 -25.30 -15.03 12.72
N PRO A 34 -26.01 -13.89 12.60
CA PRO A 34 -27.46 -13.89 12.46
C PRO A 34 -27.86 -14.51 11.10
N ARG A 35 -29.13 -14.93 11.01
CA ARG A 35 -29.71 -15.42 9.75
C ARG A 35 -29.57 -14.33 8.67
N GLY A 36 -29.02 -14.70 7.52
CA GLY A 36 -28.78 -13.80 6.38
C GLY A 36 -27.34 -13.36 6.16
N ILE A 37 -26.46 -13.45 7.18
CA ILE A 37 -25.02 -13.18 7.03
C ILE A 37 -24.13 -14.35 7.49
N GLY A 38 -24.71 -15.55 7.61
CA GLY A 38 -24.00 -16.74 8.09
C GLY A 38 -22.80 -17.14 7.25
N ASN A 39 -22.76 -16.75 5.98
CA ASN A 39 -21.62 -17.01 5.07
C ASN A 39 -20.60 -15.88 5.06
N TRP A 40 -20.79 -14.80 5.80
CA TRP A 40 -19.83 -13.72 5.91
C TRP A 40 -18.77 -14.06 6.98
N MET A 41 -17.75 -14.74 6.54
CA MET A 41 -16.63 -15.19 7.37
C MET A 41 -15.29 -14.64 6.80
N PRO A 42 -15.00 -13.34 7.00
CA PRO A 42 -13.77 -12.76 6.53
C PRO A 42 -12.57 -13.40 7.25
N ALA A 43 -11.47 -13.59 6.53
CA ALA A 43 -10.25 -14.12 7.11
C ALA A 43 -9.67 -13.13 8.13
N ASN A 44 -9.37 -13.62 9.34
CA ASN A 44 -8.61 -12.88 10.34
C ASN A 44 -7.12 -13.17 10.14
N ALA A 45 -6.53 -12.55 9.12
CA ALA A 45 -5.14 -12.73 8.77
C ALA A 45 -4.34 -11.43 8.91
N ASP A 46 -3.03 -11.54 8.95
CA ASP A 46 -2.12 -10.41 8.86
C ASP A 46 -2.32 -9.65 7.55
N PHE A 47 -2.11 -8.32 7.61
CA PHE A 47 -2.29 -7.46 6.44
C PHE A 47 -1.40 -7.87 5.27
N ASN A 48 -0.14 -8.19 5.55
CA ASN A 48 0.83 -8.56 4.51
C ASN A 48 0.44 -9.88 3.82
N GLN A 49 -0.10 -10.85 4.58
CA GLN A 49 -0.59 -12.13 4.03
C GLN A 49 -1.76 -11.91 3.08
N LEU A 50 -2.76 -11.13 3.49
CA LEU A 50 -3.94 -10.80 2.66
C LEU A 50 -3.51 -10.08 1.40
N LEU A 51 -2.66 -9.06 1.53
CA LEU A 51 -2.17 -8.27 0.41
C LEU A 51 -1.31 -9.10 -0.55
N GLY A 52 -0.48 -10.01 -0.02
CA GLY A 52 0.39 -10.88 -0.82
C GLY A 52 -0.35 -11.72 -1.83
N MET A 53 -1.54 -12.22 -1.47
CA MET A 53 -2.38 -13.03 -2.38
C MET A 53 -3.13 -12.20 -3.41
N ASP A 54 -3.53 -10.98 -3.07
CA ASP A 54 -4.48 -10.21 -3.86
C ASP A 54 -3.88 -9.01 -4.60
N SER A 55 -2.73 -8.49 -4.16
CA SER A 55 -2.14 -7.24 -4.67
C SER A 55 -1.96 -7.22 -6.19
N GLY A 56 -1.40 -8.27 -6.77
CA GLY A 56 -1.17 -8.37 -8.22
C GLY A 56 -2.47 -8.30 -9.02
N ARG A 57 -3.51 -9.00 -8.55
CA ARG A 57 -4.83 -9.01 -9.19
C ARG A 57 -5.51 -7.66 -9.08
N MET A 58 -5.44 -7.01 -7.89
CA MET A 58 -5.99 -5.67 -7.69
C MET A 58 -5.34 -4.65 -8.61
N ARG A 59 -3.99 -4.62 -8.68
CA ARG A 59 -3.25 -3.72 -9.59
C ARG A 59 -3.64 -3.93 -11.06
N ALA A 60 -3.71 -5.18 -11.51
CA ALA A 60 -4.11 -5.49 -12.88
C ALA A 60 -5.51 -4.96 -13.19
N ARG A 61 -6.48 -5.15 -12.28
CA ARG A 61 -7.86 -4.67 -12.44
C ARG A 61 -7.95 -3.15 -12.44
N VAL A 62 -7.26 -2.47 -11.53
CA VAL A 62 -7.25 -1.00 -11.49
C VAL A 62 -6.64 -0.43 -12.77
N ARG A 63 -5.51 -0.96 -13.23
CA ARG A 63 -4.88 -0.53 -14.49
C ARG A 63 -5.78 -0.79 -15.71
N ASP A 64 -6.56 -1.86 -15.68
CA ASP A 64 -7.55 -2.15 -16.72
C ASP A 64 -8.66 -1.10 -16.72
N LEU A 65 -9.25 -0.81 -15.57
CA LEU A 65 -10.26 0.25 -15.42
C LEU A 65 -9.73 1.63 -15.83
N VAL A 66 -8.49 1.95 -15.49
CA VAL A 66 -7.87 3.23 -15.90
C VAL A 66 -7.71 3.32 -17.41
N ARG A 67 -7.43 2.20 -18.10
CA ARG A 67 -7.29 2.19 -19.57
C ARG A 67 -8.61 2.22 -20.30
N ASN A 68 -9.60 1.50 -19.80
CA ASN A 68 -10.78 1.14 -20.58
C ASN A 68 -12.07 1.83 -20.08
N PHE A 69 -12.11 2.31 -18.85
CA PHE A 69 -13.29 2.97 -18.24
C PHE A 69 -13.03 4.47 -17.99
N PRO A 70 -13.49 5.38 -18.86
CA PRO A 70 -13.19 6.82 -18.78
C PRO A 70 -13.53 7.49 -17.44
N PRO A 71 -14.65 7.19 -16.75
CA PRO A 71 -14.95 7.77 -15.45
C PRO A 71 -13.89 7.43 -14.39
N PHE A 72 -13.36 6.20 -14.41
CA PHE A 72 -12.32 5.77 -13.49
C PHE A 72 -10.98 6.44 -13.79
N ALA A 73 -10.61 6.53 -15.07
CA ALA A 73 -9.43 7.29 -15.50
C ALA A 73 -9.49 8.74 -15.04
N ARG A 74 -10.67 9.37 -15.17
CA ARG A 74 -10.90 10.75 -14.70
C ARG A 74 -10.72 10.87 -13.19
N ALA A 75 -11.20 9.91 -12.41
CA ALA A 75 -11.02 9.91 -10.95
C ALA A 75 -9.54 9.86 -10.56
N VAL A 76 -8.75 8.97 -11.17
CA VAL A 76 -7.30 8.89 -10.94
C VAL A 76 -6.62 10.20 -11.34
N ASN A 77 -6.91 10.74 -12.52
CA ASN A 77 -6.33 12.00 -12.99
C ASN A 77 -6.67 13.16 -12.06
N ALA A 78 -7.90 13.23 -11.54
CA ALA A 78 -8.31 14.24 -10.57
C ALA A 78 -7.53 14.12 -9.26
N MET A 79 -7.36 12.89 -8.73
CA MET A 79 -6.56 12.68 -7.52
C MET A 79 -5.10 13.12 -7.71
N VAL A 80 -4.49 12.83 -8.85
CA VAL A 80 -3.13 13.28 -9.17
C VAL A 80 -3.08 14.81 -9.25
N ALA A 81 -4.00 15.42 -9.99
CA ALA A 81 -4.04 16.88 -10.18
C ALA A 81 -4.26 17.64 -8.87
N PHE A 82 -5.19 17.19 -8.02
CA PHE A 82 -5.48 17.85 -6.74
C PHE A 82 -4.42 17.60 -5.67
N THR A 83 -3.69 16.48 -5.73
CA THR A 83 -2.65 16.18 -4.74
C THR A 83 -1.34 16.89 -5.09
N VAL A 84 -0.91 16.81 -6.34
CA VAL A 84 0.41 17.31 -6.77
C VAL A 84 0.31 18.75 -7.29
N GLY A 85 -0.77 19.09 -8.00
CA GLY A 85 -0.95 20.40 -8.59
C GLY A 85 0.22 20.81 -9.48
N SER A 86 0.82 21.96 -9.20
CA SER A 86 2.02 22.47 -9.88
C SER A 86 3.33 21.87 -9.35
N GLY A 87 3.27 20.89 -8.43
CA GLY A 87 4.43 20.29 -7.79
C GLY A 87 4.90 21.01 -6.52
N ALA A 88 5.66 20.30 -5.70
CA ALA A 88 6.23 20.85 -4.47
C ALA A 88 7.35 21.84 -4.79
N ARG A 89 7.26 23.06 -4.25
CA ARG A 89 8.28 24.09 -4.40
C ARG A 89 9.33 23.97 -3.31
N PHE A 90 10.58 23.99 -3.71
CA PHE A 90 11.70 24.04 -2.79
C PHE A 90 12.03 25.48 -2.41
N GLN A 91 12.19 25.71 -1.11
CA GLN A 91 12.67 26.98 -0.55
C GLN A 91 13.80 26.70 0.44
N SER A 92 14.94 27.37 0.27
CA SER A 92 16.08 27.26 1.18
C SER A 92 15.87 28.12 2.43
N LEU A 93 16.14 27.56 3.60
CA LEU A 93 16.10 28.25 4.90
C LEU A 93 17.50 28.51 5.47
N ALA A 94 18.55 28.54 4.63
CA ALA A 94 19.92 28.78 5.09
C ALA A 94 20.01 30.11 5.89
N THR A 95 20.76 30.09 7.01
CA THR A 95 20.97 31.22 7.90
C THR A 95 22.46 31.49 8.12
N LEU A 96 22.81 32.73 8.41
CA LEU A 96 24.11 33.12 8.90
C LEU A 96 24.31 32.67 10.36
N PRO A 97 25.54 32.67 10.90
CA PRO A 97 25.80 32.28 12.29
C PRO A 97 25.06 33.10 13.35
N ASP A 98 24.64 34.31 13.01
CA ASP A 98 23.81 35.19 13.86
C ASP A 98 22.30 34.88 13.82
N GLY A 99 21.89 33.84 13.03
CA GLY A 99 20.50 33.46 12.84
C GLY A 99 19.74 34.25 11.79
N SER A 100 20.35 35.28 11.20
CA SER A 100 19.71 36.05 10.11
C SER A 100 19.70 35.27 8.79
N PRO A 101 18.75 35.57 7.87
CA PRO A 101 18.66 34.88 6.58
C PRO A 101 19.89 35.11 5.70
N ASP A 102 20.56 34.05 5.25
CA ASP A 102 21.63 34.13 4.24
C ASP A 102 21.03 34.13 2.84
N ILE A 103 20.60 35.31 2.39
CA ILE A 103 19.94 35.49 1.09
C ILE A 103 20.80 35.01 -0.10
N PRO A 104 22.11 35.35 -0.19
CA PRO A 104 22.95 34.89 -1.30
C PRO A 104 23.05 33.36 -1.37
N THR A 105 23.23 32.70 -0.22
CA THR A 105 23.31 31.24 -0.15
C THR A 105 21.97 30.58 -0.47
N ARG A 106 20.83 31.12 0.04
CA ARG A 106 19.49 30.65 -0.30
C ARG A 106 19.26 30.65 -1.80
N LYS A 107 19.51 31.79 -2.45
CA LYS A 107 19.35 31.92 -3.89
C LYS A 107 20.22 30.92 -4.65
N ARG A 108 21.48 30.76 -4.28
CA ARG A 108 22.39 29.82 -4.93
C ARG A 108 21.93 28.37 -4.81
N ILE A 109 21.38 27.97 -3.64
CA ILE A 109 20.83 26.63 -3.43
C ILE A 109 19.57 26.43 -4.28
N GLU A 110 18.68 27.40 -4.29
CA GLU A 110 17.42 27.33 -5.05
C GLU A 110 17.67 27.29 -6.56
N ASP A 111 18.62 28.08 -7.06
CA ASP A 111 18.98 28.08 -8.48
C ASP A 111 19.60 26.72 -8.89
N ARG A 112 20.45 26.12 -8.04
CA ARG A 112 21.00 24.77 -8.28
C ARG A 112 19.93 23.69 -8.24
N PHE A 113 19.00 23.79 -7.30
CA PHE A 113 17.88 22.85 -7.23
C PHE A 113 16.99 22.98 -8.46
N ARG A 114 16.70 24.20 -8.92
CA ARG A 114 15.90 24.45 -10.12
C ARG A 114 16.58 23.87 -11.36
N ALA A 115 17.88 24.06 -11.51
CA ALA A 115 18.62 23.47 -12.61
C ALA A 115 18.66 21.92 -12.56
N TRP A 116 18.70 21.34 -11.35
CA TRP A 116 18.61 19.89 -11.17
C TRP A 116 17.23 19.36 -11.52
N MET A 117 16.14 20.07 -11.19
CA MET A 117 14.77 19.64 -11.46
C MET A 117 14.51 19.33 -12.95
N GLU A 118 15.16 20.05 -13.85
CA GLU A 118 15.05 19.86 -15.31
C GLU A 118 15.56 18.46 -15.75
N HIS A 119 16.44 17.85 -14.96
CA HIS A 119 17.14 16.62 -15.28
C HIS A 119 17.10 15.62 -14.11
N ALA A 120 16.08 15.69 -13.28
CA ALA A 120 15.95 14.86 -12.08
C ALA A 120 15.84 13.37 -12.39
N ASP A 121 15.18 13.00 -13.49
CA ASP A 121 15.07 11.60 -13.94
C ASP A 121 16.42 11.07 -14.45
N VAL A 122 16.81 9.87 -14.00
CA VAL A 122 18.05 9.18 -14.45
C VAL A 122 18.06 8.99 -15.96
N ALA A 123 16.92 8.67 -16.58
CA ALA A 123 16.80 8.55 -18.02
C ALA A 123 16.75 9.91 -18.74
N GLY A 124 16.55 11.01 -18.01
CA GLY A 124 16.49 12.37 -18.55
C GLY A 124 15.27 12.70 -19.37
N ARG A 125 14.17 12.05 -19.06
CA ARG A 125 12.91 12.21 -19.79
C ARG A 125 11.90 13.07 -19.04
N LEU A 126 11.96 13.05 -17.69
CA LEU A 126 10.97 13.65 -16.82
C LEU A 126 11.56 14.79 -16.01
N HIS A 127 10.82 15.86 -15.92
CA HIS A 127 11.03 16.91 -14.94
C HIS A 127 10.64 16.43 -13.55
N PHE A 128 11.21 17.03 -12.50
CA PHE A 128 10.91 16.64 -11.11
C PHE A 128 9.42 16.66 -10.76
N TYR A 129 8.66 17.59 -11.30
CA TYR A 129 7.20 17.66 -11.06
C TYR A 129 6.45 16.52 -11.74
N GLU A 130 6.89 16.10 -12.92
CA GLU A 130 6.32 14.93 -13.60
C GLU A 130 6.59 13.63 -12.83
N ILE A 131 7.77 13.52 -12.20
CA ILE A 131 8.07 12.40 -11.30
C ILE A 131 7.10 12.38 -10.11
N GLN A 132 6.81 13.54 -9.49
CA GLN A 132 5.82 13.61 -8.40
C GLN A 132 4.42 13.18 -8.85
N GLN A 133 3.98 13.63 -10.03
CA GLN A 133 2.70 13.22 -10.60
C GLN A 133 2.67 11.71 -10.86
N LEU A 134 3.76 11.16 -11.38
CA LEU A 134 3.87 9.74 -11.67
C LEU A 134 3.92 8.90 -10.39
N CYS A 135 4.59 9.35 -9.32
CA CYS A 135 4.54 8.73 -7.99
C CYS A 135 3.10 8.68 -7.47
N LYS A 136 2.37 9.80 -7.52
CA LYS A 136 0.98 9.83 -7.07
C LYS A 136 0.07 8.94 -7.92
N ARG A 137 0.28 8.90 -9.22
CA ARG A 137 -0.44 7.99 -10.11
C ARG A 137 -0.19 6.53 -9.73
N GLN A 138 1.05 6.14 -9.49
CA GLN A 138 1.38 4.77 -9.04
C GLN A 138 0.74 4.44 -7.68
N GLU A 139 0.74 5.38 -6.74
CA GLU A 139 0.03 5.20 -5.47
C GLU A 139 -1.46 4.94 -5.70
N CYS A 140 -2.11 5.68 -6.60
CA CYS A 140 -3.51 5.46 -6.96
C CYS A 140 -3.73 4.10 -7.63
N GLU A 141 -2.93 3.75 -8.63
CA GLU A 141 -3.12 2.53 -9.43
C GLU A 141 -2.64 1.26 -8.73
N CYS A 142 -1.52 1.36 -8.01
CA CYS A 142 -0.83 0.21 -7.43
C CYS A 142 -0.88 0.17 -5.90
N GLY A 143 -1.19 1.30 -5.27
CA GLY A 143 -1.16 1.48 -3.81
C GLY A 143 0.19 1.97 -3.28
N GLU A 144 1.23 1.97 -4.11
CA GLU A 144 2.60 2.28 -3.70
C GLU A 144 3.43 2.79 -4.88
N TYR A 145 4.53 3.49 -4.57
CA TYR A 145 5.55 3.84 -5.54
C TYR A 145 6.95 3.56 -4.99
N LEU A 146 7.88 3.25 -5.87
CA LEU A 146 9.26 2.91 -5.57
C LEU A 146 10.19 3.86 -6.32
N LEU A 147 10.79 4.80 -5.61
CA LEU A 147 11.70 5.79 -6.16
C LEU A 147 13.12 5.52 -5.66
N ARG A 148 14.00 5.18 -6.57
CA ARG A 148 15.41 4.90 -6.26
C ARG A 148 16.26 6.13 -6.50
N PHE A 149 17.14 6.43 -5.55
CA PHE A 149 18.21 7.40 -5.72
C PHE A 149 19.36 6.74 -6.50
N ALA A 150 19.72 7.31 -7.63
CA ALA A 150 20.74 6.75 -8.52
C ALA A 150 21.64 7.84 -9.10
N ARG A 151 22.80 7.45 -9.63
CA ARG A 151 23.66 8.39 -10.34
C ARG A 151 23.35 8.34 -11.84
N PRO A 152 23.07 9.49 -12.48
CA PRO A 152 22.97 9.56 -13.92
C PRO A 152 24.28 9.12 -14.59
N ARG A 153 24.18 8.45 -15.73
CA ARG A 153 25.36 8.05 -16.51
C ARG A 153 26.12 9.28 -17.05
N ASP A 154 25.37 10.29 -17.49
CA ASP A 154 25.93 11.57 -17.88
C ASP A 154 26.14 12.44 -16.64
N ARG A 155 27.41 12.62 -16.26
CA ARG A 155 27.81 13.41 -15.09
C ARG A 155 27.48 14.90 -15.21
N ARG A 156 27.25 15.43 -16.41
CA ARG A 156 26.82 16.82 -16.62
C ARG A 156 25.46 17.11 -15.99
N ARG A 157 24.65 16.05 -15.81
CA ARG A 157 23.32 16.12 -15.20
C ARG A 157 23.33 16.07 -13.68
N GLY A 158 24.53 16.09 -13.07
CA GLY A 158 24.71 16.06 -11.63
C GLY A 158 25.05 14.68 -11.07
N LEU A 159 25.09 14.59 -9.73
CA LEU A 159 25.43 13.37 -9.01
C LEU A 159 24.20 12.58 -8.54
N LEU A 160 23.04 13.22 -8.49
CA LEU A 160 21.78 12.65 -8.02
C LEU A 160 20.77 12.63 -9.17
N GLY A 161 20.21 11.47 -9.41
CA GLY A 161 19.04 11.27 -10.26
C GLY A 161 18.01 10.39 -9.55
N LEU A 162 16.78 10.49 -9.99
CA LEU A 162 15.65 9.73 -9.50
C LEU A 162 15.25 8.70 -10.54
N GLN A 163 14.99 7.48 -10.10
CA GLN A 163 14.53 6.41 -10.97
C GLN A 163 13.30 5.76 -10.36
N LEU A 164 12.17 5.92 -11.04
CA LEU A 164 10.91 5.32 -10.62
C LEU A 164 10.78 3.90 -11.15
N TYR A 165 10.34 2.99 -10.31
CA TYR A 165 10.07 1.60 -10.63
C TYR A 165 8.60 1.25 -10.39
N GLU A 166 8.10 0.33 -11.18
CA GLU A 166 6.81 -0.29 -10.90
C GLU A 166 6.94 -1.35 -9.80
N PRO A 167 5.87 -1.61 -9.01
CA PRO A 167 5.88 -2.67 -8.00
C PRO A 167 6.24 -4.05 -8.54
N GLU A 168 5.99 -4.30 -9.82
CA GLU A 168 6.35 -5.53 -10.55
C GLU A 168 7.86 -5.68 -10.77
N ASN A 169 8.63 -4.61 -10.62
CA ASN A 169 10.09 -4.68 -10.63
C ASN A 169 10.68 -5.26 -9.33
N LEU A 170 9.87 -5.47 -8.30
CA LEU A 170 10.31 -6.22 -7.12
C LEU A 170 10.33 -7.72 -7.43
N SER A 171 11.44 -8.38 -7.07
CA SER A 171 11.74 -9.76 -7.42
C SER A 171 11.44 -10.72 -6.27
N SER A 172 10.64 -11.74 -6.49
CA SER A 172 10.34 -12.79 -5.51
C SER A 172 11.37 -13.95 -5.49
N TRP A 173 12.53 -13.80 -6.10
CA TRP A 173 13.49 -14.89 -6.28
C TRP A 173 14.30 -15.25 -5.02
N ARG A 174 14.33 -14.40 -4.01
CA ARG A 174 15.00 -14.68 -2.74
C ARG A 174 14.01 -14.92 -1.64
N ILE A 175 14.30 -15.94 -0.83
CA ILE A 175 13.46 -16.39 0.27
C ILE A 175 14.16 -16.13 1.62
N GLU A 176 15.49 -16.00 1.62
CA GLU A 176 16.28 -15.80 2.84
C GLU A 176 16.92 -14.41 2.88
N GLY A 177 16.84 -13.75 4.02
CA GLY A 177 17.50 -12.49 4.31
C GLY A 177 19.04 -12.62 4.24
N GLN A 178 19.72 -11.52 3.95
CA GLN A 178 21.19 -11.50 3.89
C GLN A 178 21.83 -11.00 5.19
N GLU A 179 21.08 -10.22 5.96
CA GLU A 179 21.52 -9.70 7.24
C GLU A 179 21.11 -10.63 8.39
N PRO A 180 21.86 -10.69 9.49
CA PRO A 180 21.41 -11.37 10.70
C PRO A 180 20.05 -10.82 11.16
N ASP A 181 19.17 -11.71 11.64
CA ASP A 181 17.82 -11.33 12.12
C ASP A 181 16.95 -10.63 11.07
N SER A 182 17.20 -10.87 9.78
CA SER A 182 16.36 -10.38 8.69
C SER A 182 15.53 -11.48 8.05
N ASP A 183 14.38 -11.09 7.50
CA ASP A 183 13.52 -11.94 6.68
C ASP A 183 13.09 -11.18 5.42
N ILE A 184 12.66 -11.91 4.39
CA ILE A 184 12.19 -11.31 3.14
C ILE A 184 10.71 -11.61 2.97
N TRP A 185 9.91 -10.55 2.94
CA TRP A 185 8.49 -10.63 2.60
C TRP A 185 8.15 -9.75 1.41
N GLN A 186 7.53 -10.32 0.39
CA GLN A 186 7.15 -9.61 -0.83
C GLN A 186 8.28 -8.77 -1.44
N CYS A 187 9.50 -9.35 -1.46
CA CYS A 187 10.71 -8.76 -2.03
C CYS A 187 11.31 -7.61 -1.22
N ILE A 188 10.86 -7.40 -0.01
CA ILE A 188 11.44 -6.46 0.94
C ILE A 188 12.13 -7.26 2.04
N GLU A 189 13.42 -7.04 2.20
CA GLU A 189 14.20 -7.55 3.32
C GLU A 189 14.04 -6.58 4.49
N TYR A 190 13.63 -7.09 5.64
CA TYR A 190 13.32 -6.29 6.82
C TYR A 190 13.86 -6.96 8.07
N ASP A 191 14.15 -6.16 9.09
CA ASP A 191 14.52 -6.61 10.42
C ASP A 191 13.29 -7.22 11.11
N ILE A 192 13.41 -8.47 11.61
CA ILE A 192 12.29 -9.21 12.20
C ILE A 192 11.78 -8.63 13.52
N TRP A 193 12.61 -7.86 14.22
CA TRP A 193 12.28 -7.30 15.52
C TRP A 193 11.63 -5.92 15.42
N THR A 194 12.14 -5.10 14.51
CA THR A 194 11.68 -3.71 14.36
C THR A 194 10.69 -3.52 13.21
N GLY A 195 10.72 -4.41 12.21
CA GLY A 195 10.00 -4.26 10.94
C GLY A 195 10.64 -3.21 10.01
N GLU A 196 11.85 -2.73 10.32
CA GLU A 196 12.56 -1.74 9.49
C GLU A 196 13.00 -2.38 8.16
N PRO A 197 12.70 -1.77 7.01
CA PRO A 197 13.20 -2.25 5.73
C PRO A 197 14.71 -2.05 5.63
N LEU A 198 15.45 -3.13 5.35
CA LEU A 198 16.90 -3.16 5.19
C LEU A 198 17.30 -3.07 3.73
N ALA A 199 16.56 -3.75 2.85
CA ALA A 199 16.82 -3.74 1.41
C ALA A 199 15.58 -4.11 0.60
N TYR A 200 15.65 -3.78 -0.69
CA TYR A 200 14.66 -4.13 -1.70
C TYR A 200 15.30 -5.02 -2.76
N HIS A 201 14.62 -6.11 -3.09
CA HIS A 201 15.07 -7.02 -4.14
C HIS A 201 14.38 -6.68 -5.44
N PHE A 202 15.13 -6.09 -6.37
CA PHE A 202 14.63 -5.67 -7.66
C PHE A 202 14.93 -6.70 -8.74
N GLN A 203 14.11 -6.64 -9.80
CA GLN A 203 14.33 -7.34 -11.05
C GLN A 203 14.02 -6.42 -12.24
N THR A 204 14.71 -6.66 -13.34
CA THR A 204 14.40 -6.06 -14.62
C THR A 204 14.64 -7.06 -15.73
N VAL A 205 13.85 -6.93 -16.79
CA VAL A 205 14.03 -7.70 -18.02
C VAL A 205 14.66 -6.78 -19.06
N PHE A 206 15.75 -7.19 -19.66
CA PHE A 206 16.47 -6.39 -20.64
C PHE A 206 16.91 -7.22 -21.85
N GLY A 207 17.22 -6.51 -22.93
CA GLY A 207 17.66 -7.10 -24.18
C GLY A 207 16.56 -7.83 -24.96
N TRP A 208 16.91 -8.20 -26.19
CA TRP A 208 16.02 -8.92 -27.11
C TRP A 208 15.64 -10.31 -26.59
N GLU A 209 16.59 -10.99 -25.94
CA GLU A 209 16.40 -12.34 -25.37
C GLU A 209 15.64 -12.31 -24.03
N ARG A 210 15.17 -11.15 -23.59
CA ARG A 210 14.44 -10.96 -22.31
C ARG A 210 15.19 -11.53 -21.12
N GLN A 211 16.49 -11.24 -21.03
CA GLN A 211 17.31 -11.66 -19.91
C GLN A 211 16.85 -11.00 -18.61
N LEU A 212 16.71 -11.79 -17.56
CA LEU A 212 16.33 -11.35 -16.23
C LEU A 212 17.59 -10.95 -15.44
N ARG A 213 17.60 -9.72 -14.93
CA ARG A 213 18.62 -9.26 -14.00
C ARG A 213 17.97 -8.92 -12.67
N THR A 214 18.51 -9.47 -11.60
CA THR A 214 18.09 -9.21 -10.22
C THR A 214 19.21 -8.56 -9.43
N TRP A 215 18.88 -7.67 -8.48
CA TRP A 215 19.85 -7.08 -7.57
C TRP A 215 19.16 -6.69 -6.24
N ARG A 216 20.00 -6.63 -5.20
CA ARG A 216 19.62 -6.13 -3.88
C ARG A 216 19.96 -4.64 -3.81
N GLU A 217 19.01 -3.79 -3.48
CA GLU A 217 19.22 -2.35 -3.28
C GLU A 217 19.03 -2.01 -1.81
N PRO A 218 20.00 -1.41 -1.13
CA PRO A 218 19.84 -0.98 0.27
C PRO A 218 18.66 -0.02 0.44
N ALA A 219 17.93 -0.13 1.55
CA ALA A 219 16.72 0.65 1.79
C ALA A 219 16.95 2.17 1.79
N PHE A 220 18.13 2.63 2.25
CA PHE A 220 18.46 4.06 2.24
C PHE A 220 18.55 4.68 0.84
N ASN A 221 18.67 3.86 -0.22
CA ASN A 221 18.63 4.30 -1.61
C ASN A 221 17.24 4.29 -2.23
N VAL A 222 16.22 3.83 -1.49
CA VAL A 222 14.87 3.64 -2.01
C VAL A 222 13.88 4.43 -1.16
N LEU A 223 13.15 5.33 -1.78
CA LEU A 223 11.97 5.93 -1.19
C LEU A 223 10.76 5.09 -1.60
N HIS A 224 10.28 4.28 -0.68
CA HIS A 224 9.07 3.49 -0.84
C HIS A 224 7.90 4.22 -0.18
N GLY A 225 7.00 4.75 -0.99
CA GLY A 225 5.86 5.52 -0.50
C GLY A 225 4.55 4.76 -0.68
N PHE A 226 3.77 4.67 0.40
CA PHE A 226 2.42 4.11 0.42
C PHE A 226 1.67 4.60 1.66
N GLN A 227 0.35 4.45 1.63
CA GLN A 227 -0.48 4.74 2.80
C GLN A 227 -0.48 3.56 3.76
N THR A 228 0.01 3.77 5.00
CA THR A 228 -0.05 2.77 6.05
C THR A 228 -1.46 2.70 6.63
N LEU A 229 -2.12 1.56 6.48
CA LEU A 229 -3.47 1.30 6.97
C LEU A 229 -3.47 0.44 8.25
N ARG A 230 -2.45 -0.39 8.45
CA ARG A 230 -2.30 -1.27 9.61
C ARG A 230 -0.83 -1.31 10.07
N PRO A 231 -0.58 -1.47 11.38
CA PRO A 231 0.79 -1.68 11.89
C PRO A 231 1.48 -2.87 11.21
N GLY A 232 2.78 -2.77 10.99
CA GLY A 232 3.58 -3.84 10.37
C GLY A 232 3.38 -4.01 8.86
N GLN A 233 2.66 -3.10 8.21
CA GLN A 233 2.44 -3.14 6.77
C GLN A 233 3.73 -2.84 6.01
N LEU A 234 4.13 -3.76 5.11
CA LEU A 234 5.35 -3.64 4.28
C LEU A 234 5.07 -3.11 2.87
N ARG A 235 3.86 -3.31 2.34
CA ARG A 235 3.49 -2.95 0.96
C ARG A 235 2.19 -2.14 0.94
N GLY A 236 2.03 -1.32 -0.09
CA GLY A 236 0.84 -0.50 -0.30
C GLY A 236 -0.34 -1.23 -0.93
N VAL A 237 -1.54 -0.72 -0.70
CA VAL A 237 -2.77 -1.14 -1.35
C VAL A 237 -3.45 0.06 -2.01
N THR A 238 -3.94 -0.12 -3.22
CA THR A 238 -4.63 0.95 -3.95
C THR A 238 -5.84 1.48 -3.16
N PRO A 239 -6.02 2.80 -3.07
CA PRO A 239 -7.20 3.40 -2.44
C PRO A 239 -8.50 3.04 -3.17
N PHE A 240 -8.40 2.56 -4.42
CA PHE A 240 -9.54 2.12 -5.21
C PHE A 240 -9.95 0.67 -4.97
N ALA A 241 -9.23 -0.09 -4.12
CA ALA A 241 -9.54 -1.50 -3.84
C ALA A 241 -11.02 -1.77 -3.58
N PRO A 242 -11.75 -1.00 -2.72
CA PRO A 242 -13.16 -1.23 -2.46
C PRO A 242 -14.07 -0.87 -3.64
N ALA A 243 -13.62 -0.05 -4.59
CA ALA A 243 -14.41 0.41 -5.73
C ALA A 243 -14.27 -0.45 -7.00
N ILE A 244 -13.32 -1.38 -7.04
CA ILE A 244 -12.99 -2.14 -8.26
C ILE A 244 -14.21 -2.87 -8.83
N LEU A 245 -14.94 -3.61 -8.01
CA LEU A 245 -16.09 -4.41 -8.48
C LEU A 245 -17.24 -3.51 -8.92
N MET A 246 -17.56 -2.48 -8.13
CA MET A 246 -18.60 -1.53 -8.50
C MET A 246 -18.27 -0.79 -9.81
N ALA A 247 -17.01 -0.39 -10.00
CA ALA A 247 -16.58 0.26 -11.23
C ALA A 247 -16.70 -0.68 -12.44
N ARG A 248 -16.40 -1.97 -12.25
CA ARG A 248 -16.58 -2.98 -13.31
C ARG A 248 -18.05 -3.19 -13.67
N ASP A 249 -18.93 -3.29 -12.67
CA ASP A 249 -20.37 -3.43 -12.91
C ASP A 249 -20.94 -2.21 -13.63
N MET A 250 -20.47 -1.00 -13.33
CA MET A 250 -20.83 0.22 -14.04
C MET A 250 -20.33 0.24 -15.48
N ASP A 251 -19.12 -0.24 -15.73
CA ASP A 251 -18.56 -0.35 -17.09
C ASP A 251 -19.39 -1.34 -17.93
N ASP A 252 -19.69 -2.51 -17.39
CA ASP A 252 -20.53 -3.52 -18.05
C ASP A 252 -21.93 -2.97 -18.35
N TYR A 253 -22.54 -2.21 -17.43
CA TYR A 253 -23.84 -1.57 -17.65
C TYR A 253 -23.82 -0.50 -18.72
N THR A 254 -22.72 0.24 -18.86
CA THR A 254 -22.62 1.32 -19.86
C THR A 254 -22.26 0.80 -21.26
N THR A 255 -21.77 -0.42 -21.37
CA THR A 255 -21.39 -1.06 -22.64
C THR A 255 -22.46 -2.04 -23.17
N ALA A 256 -23.43 -2.40 -22.36
CA ALA A 256 -24.57 -3.26 -22.74
C ALA A 256 -25.67 -2.50 -23.47
#